data_b46dcf07c582b6706e40731277169c32
#
_entry.id   b46dcf07c582b6706e40731277169c32
#
_cell.length_a   1.000
_cell.length_b   1.000
_cell.length_c   1.000
_cell.angle_alpha   90.00
_cell.angle_beta   90.00
_cell.angle_gamma   90.00
#
_symmetry.space_group_name_H-M   'P 1'
#
loop_
_entity.id
_entity.type
_entity.pdbx_description
1 polymer ?
#
loop_
_entity_poly.entity_id
_entity_poly.type
_entity_poly.pdbx_seq_one_letter_code
_entity_poly.pdbx_strand_id
1 'polypeptide(L)'
;MAEAIVNGAEERGVDMADATDFEAVTGKGVKGVVDGRAVALGNAKLISDMGLDGGKLSETANARRDEGETVMFVVLDNAIAGLVSVADPVKETTPAALKELHRLGFRIIMATGDNERTAKAVAAKLGIDEIRADVLPEDKARIIRELQEQGFKVAMAGDGVNDAPALAQADVGI
;
A
#
# COMPACT_ATOMS: atom_id res chain seq x y z
N MET A 1 3.82 -6.46 3.69
CA MET A 1 2.48 -6.41 4.35
C MET A 1 2.10 -7.77 4.95
N ALA A 2 2.02 -8.87 4.20
CA ALA A 2 1.68 -10.21 4.76
C ALA A 2 2.60 -10.59 5.93
N GLU A 3 3.90 -10.49 5.74
CA GLU A 3 4.91 -10.76 6.76
C GLU A 3 4.71 -9.92 8.05
N ALA A 4 4.39 -8.64 7.91
CA ALA A 4 4.12 -7.77 9.06
C ALA A 4 2.87 -8.21 9.86
N ILE A 5 1.86 -8.76 9.19
CA ILE A 5 0.66 -9.30 9.86
C ILE A 5 1.02 -10.59 10.59
N VAL A 6 1.77 -11.48 9.95
CA VAL A 6 2.23 -12.74 10.55
C VAL A 6 3.10 -12.46 11.78
N ASN A 7 4.12 -11.63 11.65
CA ASN A 7 4.99 -11.26 12.77
C ASN A 7 4.19 -10.62 13.92
N GLY A 8 3.25 -9.74 13.60
CA GLY A 8 2.40 -9.11 14.61
C GLY A 8 1.40 -10.08 15.29
N ALA A 9 1.02 -11.17 14.63
CA ALA A 9 0.24 -12.25 15.24
C ALA A 9 1.12 -13.10 16.19
N GLU A 10 2.31 -13.49 15.75
CA GLU A 10 3.28 -14.23 16.54
C GLU A 10 3.68 -13.48 17.83
N GLU A 11 3.97 -12.18 17.71
CA GLU A 11 4.28 -11.32 18.87
C GLU A 11 3.14 -11.27 19.91
N ARG A 12 1.90 -11.47 19.47
CA ARG A 12 0.71 -11.50 20.32
C ARG A 12 0.35 -12.90 20.79
N GLY A 13 1.14 -13.91 20.43
CA GLY A 13 0.88 -15.31 20.79
C GLY A 13 -0.38 -15.87 20.14
N VAL A 14 -0.75 -15.38 18.95
CA VAL A 14 -1.88 -15.89 18.17
C VAL A 14 -1.41 -17.07 17.35
N ASP A 15 -2.01 -18.23 17.54
CA ASP A 15 -1.75 -19.43 16.75
C ASP A 15 -2.24 -19.22 15.32
N MET A 16 -1.41 -19.61 14.34
CA MET A 16 -1.80 -19.56 12.95
C MET A 16 -2.57 -20.81 12.54
N ALA A 17 -3.69 -20.60 11.84
CA ALA A 17 -4.49 -21.66 11.24
C ALA A 17 -4.22 -21.77 9.75
N ASP A 18 -4.36 -22.95 9.19
CA ASP A 18 -4.25 -23.19 7.76
C ASP A 18 -5.46 -22.64 7.01
N ALA A 19 -5.19 -22.01 5.87
CA ALA A 19 -6.22 -21.51 4.97
C ALA A 19 -6.37 -22.44 3.75
N THR A 20 -7.62 -22.76 3.39
CA THR A 20 -7.98 -23.45 2.15
C THR A 20 -8.72 -22.51 1.22
N ASP A 21 -8.92 -22.93 -0.04
CA ASP A 21 -9.64 -22.16 -1.06
C ASP A 21 -9.14 -20.72 -1.20
N PHE A 22 -7.81 -20.54 -1.11
CA PHE A 22 -7.16 -19.23 -1.18
C PHE A 22 -7.32 -18.62 -2.59
N GLU A 23 -7.83 -17.38 -2.63
CA GLU A 23 -7.98 -16.56 -3.82
C GLU A 23 -7.36 -15.18 -3.59
N ALA A 24 -6.46 -14.77 -4.47
CA ALA A 24 -5.94 -13.41 -4.50
C ALA A 24 -6.79 -12.55 -5.44
N VAL A 25 -7.41 -11.50 -4.91
CA VAL A 25 -8.18 -10.51 -5.68
C VAL A 25 -7.28 -9.32 -5.99
N THR A 26 -6.78 -9.26 -7.22
CA THR A 26 -5.79 -8.26 -7.64
C THR A 26 -6.17 -6.83 -7.26
N GLY A 27 -5.29 -6.14 -6.53
CA GLY A 27 -5.47 -4.76 -6.08
C GLY A 27 -6.56 -4.55 -5.03
N LYS A 28 -7.17 -5.63 -4.51
CA LYS A 28 -8.27 -5.52 -3.52
C LYS A 28 -8.01 -6.28 -2.22
N GLY A 29 -7.39 -7.46 -2.28
CA GLY A 29 -7.13 -8.26 -1.10
C GLY A 29 -7.12 -9.77 -1.38
N VAL A 30 -7.46 -10.55 -0.37
CA VAL A 30 -7.47 -12.03 -0.44
C VAL A 30 -8.74 -12.59 0.19
N LYS A 31 -9.13 -13.79 -0.24
CA LYS A 31 -10.23 -14.57 0.33
C LYS A 31 -9.76 -16.01 0.56
N GLY A 32 -10.43 -16.72 1.44
CA GLY A 32 -10.16 -18.13 1.72
C GLY A 32 -11.11 -18.68 2.77
N VAL A 33 -10.85 -19.91 3.19
CA VAL A 33 -11.58 -20.57 4.28
C VAL A 33 -10.58 -20.93 5.37
N VAL A 34 -10.88 -20.55 6.61
CA VAL A 34 -10.09 -20.86 7.81
C VAL A 34 -11.03 -21.49 8.83
N ASP A 35 -10.70 -22.70 9.30
CA ASP A 35 -11.53 -23.46 10.24
C ASP A 35 -12.99 -23.60 9.79
N GLY A 36 -13.21 -23.82 8.48
CA GLY A 36 -14.54 -23.97 7.90
C GLY A 36 -15.33 -22.67 7.76
N ARG A 37 -14.75 -21.51 8.08
CA ARG A 37 -15.37 -20.19 7.96
C ARG A 37 -14.83 -19.42 6.75
N ALA A 38 -15.70 -18.76 6.03
CA ALA A 38 -15.29 -17.88 4.93
C ALA A 38 -14.62 -16.61 5.49
N VAL A 39 -13.40 -16.35 5.07
CA VAL A 39 -12.60 -15.20 5.50
C VAL A 39 -12.22 -14.36 4.29
N ALA A 40 -12.30 -13.05 4.42
CA ALA A 40 -11.69 -12.12 3.46
C ALA A 40 -10.91 -11.04 4.20
N LEU A 41 -9.78 -10.63 3.62
CA LEU A 41 -8.94 -9.55 4.08
C LEU A 41 -8.66 -8.61 2.91
N GLY A 42 -9.11 -7.35 3.01
CA GLY A 42 -8.92 -6.46 1.88
C GLY A 42 -9.28 -4.99 2.13
N ASN A 43 -9.11 -4.19 1.08
CA ASN A 43 -9.40 -2.77 1.10
C ASN A 43 -10.92 -2.48 0.97
N ALA A 44 -11.28 -1.19 0.99
CA ALA A 44 -12.68 -0.77 0.84
C ALA A 44 -13.32 -1.21 -0.49
N LYS A 45 -12.52 -1.37 -1.57
CA LYS A 45 -13.02 -1.84 -2.86
C LYS A 45 -13.49 -3.30 -2.77
N LEU A 46 -12.72 -4.16 -2.06
CA LEU A 46 -13.14 -5.55 -1.82
C LEU A 46 -14.44 -5.62 -1.02
N ILE A 47 -14.57 -4.82 0.04
CA ILE A 47 -15.76 -4.77 0.89
C ILE A 47 -16.99 -4.34 0.10
N SER A 48 -16.85 -3.30 -0.73
CA SER A 48 -17.91 -2.81 -1.62
C SER A 48 -18.35 -3.87 -2.65
N ASP A 49 -17.40 -4.60 -3.25
CA ASP A 49 -17.70 -5.68 -4.20
C ASP A 49 -18.46 -6.85 -3.55
N MET A 50 -18.24 -7.06 -2.24
CA MET A 50 -18.98 -8.04 -1.44
C MET A 50 -20.36 -7.54 -0.99
N GLY A 51 -20.72 -6.31 -1.35
CA GLY A 51 -21.99 -5.68 -0.94
C GLY A 51 -22.05 -5.30 0.54
N LEU A 52 -20.88 -5.16 1.20
CA LEU A 52 -20.77 -4.83 2.60
C LEU A 52 -20.49 -3.33 2.79
N ASP A 53 -21.03 -2.77 3.86
CA ASP A 53 -20.76 -1.41 4.30
C ASP A 53 -19.93 -1.43 5.58
N GLY A 54 -18.79 -0.75 5.56
CA GLY A 54 -17.87 -0.64 6.70
C GLY A 54 -18.43 0.15 7.89
N GLY A 55 -19.49 0.93 7.69
CA GLY A 55 -20.14 1.71 8.75
C GLY A 55 -19.14 2.49 9.60
N LYS A 56 -19.26 2.38 10.94
CA LYS A 56 -18.33 3.03 11.89
C LYS A 56 -16.86 2.59 11.75
N LEU A 57 -16.60 1.35 11.27
CA LEU A 57 -15.24 0.90 11.03
C LEU A 57 -14.59 1.63 9.86
N SER A 58 -15.37 2.14 8.90
CA SER A 58 -14.83 3.00 7.84
C SER A 58 -14.26 4.31 8.39
N GLU A 59 -14.89 4.92 9.39
CA GLU A 59 -14.38 6.13 10.05
C GLU A 59 -13.06 5.83 10.78
N THR A 60 -13.01 4.72 11.52
CA THR A 60 -11.79 4.26 12.20
C THR A 60 -10.67 3.96 11.19
N ALA A 61 -11.00 3.25 10.10
CA ALA A 61 -10.05 2.96 9.03
C ALA A 61 -9.49 4.25 8.40
N ASN A 62 -10.35 5.25 8.20
CA ASN A 62 -9.94 6.53 7.65
C ASN A 62 -9.02 7.30 8.60
N ALA A 63 -9.34 7.34 9.90
CA ALA A 63 -8.48 7.99 10.89
C ALA A 63 -7.08 7.37 10.92
N ARG A 64 -6.99 6.04 10.88
CA ARG A 64 -5.70 5.34 10.78
C ARG A 64 -4.93 5.62 9.50
N ARG A 65 -5.63 5.71 8.37
CA ARG A 65 -5.01 6.09 7.09
C ARG A 65 -4.48 7.52 7.11
N ASP A 66 -5.14 8.43 7.82
CA ASP A 66 -4.65 9.81 8.03
C ASP A 66 -3.35 9.86 8.83
N GLU A 67 -3.08 8.82 9.63
CA GLU A 67 -1.81 8.63 10.34
C GLU A 67 -0.73 7.99 9.46
N GLY A 68 -1.07 7.56 8.23
CA GLY A 68 -0.15 6.92 7.26
C GLY A 68 -0.15 5.39 7.33
N GLU A 69 -1.14 4.79 8.01
CA GLU A 69 -1.26 3.33 8.08
C GLU A 69 -1.97 2.75 6.84
N THR A 70 -1.55 1.59 6.40
CA THR A 70 -2.33 0.78 5.45
C THR A 70 -3.34 -0.05 6.22
N VAL A 71 -4.63 0.17 5.96
CA VAL A 71 -5.73 -0.43 6.70
C VAL A 71 -6.56 -1.36 5.82
N MET A 72 -6.74 -2.59 6.28
CA MET A 72 -7.57 -3.61 5.65
C MET A 72 -8.74 -4.00 6.55
N PHE A 73 -9.85 -4.34 5.91
CA PHE A 73 -11.02 -4.90 6.59
C PHE A 73 -10.89 -6.41 6.67
N VAL A 74 -11.27 -6.97 7.81
CA VAL A 74 -11.41 -8.41 8.05
C VAL A 74 -12.88 -8.75 7.95
N VAL A 75 -13.22 -9.70 7.09
CA VAL A 75 -14.59 -10.21 6.92
C VAL A 75 -14.62 -11.67 7.32
N LEU A 76 -15.59 -12.04 8.13
CA LEU A 76 -15.89 -13.42 8.52
C LEU A 76 -17.34 -13.74 8.18
N ASP A 77 -17.57 -14.82 7.42
CA ASP A 77 -18.92 -15.28 7.04
C ASP A 77 -19.81 -14.15 6.49
N ASN A 78 -19.25 -13.36 5.57
CA ASN A 78 -19.91 -12.23 4.93
C ASN A 78 -20.31 -11.07 5.88
N ALA A 79 -19.67 -10.94 7.05
CA ALA A 79 -19.83 -9.83 7.96
C ALA A 79 -18.47 -9.21 8.30
N ILE A 80 -18.39 -7.88 8.39
CA ILE A 80 -17.13 -7.21 8.77
C ILE A 80 -16.87 -7.45 10.25
N ALA A 81 -15.77 -8.16 10.54
CA ALA A 81 -15.37 -8.53 11.90
C ALA A 81 -14.44 -7.49 12.55
N GLY A 82 -13.67 -6.74 11.74
CA GLY A 82 -12.72 -5.78 12.26
C GLY A 82 -11.80 -5.18 11.21
N LEU A 83 -10.72 -4.58 11.70
CA LEU A 83 -9.66 -3.97 10.90
C LEU A 83 -8.30 -4.55 11.28
N VAL A 84 -7.44 -4.70 10.29
CA VAL A 84 -5.99 -4.89 10.49
C VAL A 84 -5.30 -3.69 9.86
N SER A 85 -4.42 -3.04 10.62
CA SER A 85 -3.59 -1.95 10.10
C SER A 85 -2.10 -2.30 10.21
N VAL A 86 -1.35 -1.90 9.19
CA VAL A 86 0.10 -2.03 9.14
C VAL A 86 0.67 -0.63 8.88
N ALA A 87 1.57 -0.22 9.75
CA ALA A 87 2.40 0.98 9.56
C ALA A 87 3.81 0.54 9.17
N ASP A 88 4.30 1.05 8.05
CA ASP A 88 5.71 0.92 7.70
C ASP A 88 6.42 2.21 8.16
N PRO A 89 7.24 2.14 9.21
CA PRO A 89 7.88 3.34 9.73
C PRO A 89 8.85 3.91 8.68
N VAL A 90 8.69 5.17 8.37
CA VAL A 90 9.66 5.90 7.56
C VAL A 90 11.03 5.83 8.22
N LYS A 91 12.06 5.41 7.49
CA LYS A 91 13.43 5.37 8.01
C LYS A 91 13.86 6.77 8.47
N GLU A 92 14.55 6.86 9.61
CA GLU A 92 14.98 8.13 10.20
C GLU A 92 15.84 8.98 9.24
N THR A 93 16.56 8.34 8.32
CA THR A 93 17.41 9.01 7.32
C THR A 93 16.63 9.59 6.14
N THR A 94 15.39 9.15 5.90
CA THR A 94 14.60 9.52 4.72
C THR A 94 14.34 11.03 4.63
N PRO A 95 13.90 11.74 5.70
CA PRO A 95 13.63 13.18 5.60
C PRO A 95 14.88 13.99 5.21
N ALA A 96 16.05 13.61 5.72
CA ALA A 96 17.32 14.27 5.38
C ALA A 96 17.71 14.03 3.91
N ALA A 97 17.53 12.81 3.41
CA ALA A 97 17.81 12.47 2.03
C ALA A 97 16.90 13.23 1.05
N LEU A 98 15.59 13.29 1.33
CA LEU A 98 14.64 14.02 0.49
C LEU A 98 14.94 15.52 0.46
N LYS A 99 15.29 16.10 1.61
CA LYS A 99 15.70 17.51 1.69
C LYS A 99 16.93 17.80 0.85
N GLU A 100 17.90 16.89 0.82
CA GLU A 100 19.10 17.04 0.00
C GLU A 100 18.77 16.92 -1.49
N LEU A 101 17.88 16.01 -1.89
CA LEU A 101 17.41 15.90 -3.26
C LEU A 101 16.73 17.20 -3.72
N HIS A 102 15.86 17.79 -2.90
CA HIS A 102 15.26 19.10 -3.19
C HIS A 102 16.32 20.20 -3.35
N ARG A 103 17.33 20.22 -2.47
CA ARG A 103 18.44 21.20 -2.57
C ARG A 103 19.20 21.07 -3.90
N LEU A 104 19.28 19.85 -4.45
CA LEU A 104 19.89 19.57 -5.75
C LEU A 104 18.94 19.85 -6.94
N GLY A 105 17.71 20.32 -6.67
CA GLY A 105 16.73 20.67 -7.70
C GLY A 105 15.89 19.51 -8.23
N PHE A 106 15.89 18.36 -7.55
CA PHE A 106 15.02 17.26 -7.92
C PHE A 106 13.57 17.54 -7.52
N ARG A 107 12.64 17.19 -8.39
CA ARG A 107 11.22 17.04 -8.09
C ARG A 107 10.97 15.60 -7.66
N ILE A 108 10.31 15.42 -6.53
CA ILE A 108 10.09 14.10 -5.93
C ILE A 108 8.64 13.67 -6.13
N ILE A 109 8.46 12.52 -6.77
CA ILE A 109 7.15 11.92 -7.05
C ILE A 109 7.07 10.57 -6.33
N MET A 110 6.05 10.37 -5.52
CA MET A 110 5.77 9.10 -4.88
C MET A 110 4.74 8.31 -5.68
N ALA A 111 5.11 7.13 -6.19
CA ALA A 111 4.21 6.18 -6.84
C ALA A 111 3.99 4.98 -5.92
N THR A 112 2.76 4.82 -5.41
CA THR A 112 2.43 3.79 -4.43
C THR A 112 1.13 3.06 -4.75
N GLY A 113 1.06 1.78 -4.40
CA GLY A 113 -0.18 1.00 -4.41
C GLY A 113 -1.13 1.33 -3.26
N ASP A 114 -0.69 2.12 -2.28
CA ASP A 114 -1.55 2.58 -1.21
C ASP A 114 -2.65 3.52 -1.72
N ASN A 115 -3.73 3.61 -0.95
CA ASN A 115 -4.80 4.55 -1.26
C ASN A 115 -4.32 6.01 -1.11
N GLU A 116 -5.03 6.90 -1.81
CA GLU A 116 -4.67 8.33 -1.88
C GLU A 116 -4.56 9.00 -0.50
N ARG A 117 -5.38 8.58 0.47
CA ARG A 117 -5.39 9.16 1.82
C ARG A 117 -4.11 8.85 2.59
N THR A 118 -3.70 7.58 2.61
CA THR A 118 -2.43 7.14 3.20
C THR A 118 -1.25 7.81 2.51
N ALA A 119 -1.24 7.81 1.18
CA ALA A 119 -0.20 8.43 0.38
C ALA A 119 -0.04 9.93 0.69
N LYS A 120 -1.14 10.67 0.80
CA LYS A 120 -1.13 12.11 1.18
C LYS A 120 -0.55 12.34 2.56
N ALA A 121 -0.91 11.49 3.55
CA ALA A 121 -0.39 11.63 4.91
C ALA A 121 1.14 11.43 4.96
N VAL A 122 1.66 10.43 4.26
CA VAL A 122 3.10 10.17 4.16
C VAL A 122 3.81 11.30 3.42
N ALA A 123 3.28 11.72 2.28
CA ALA A 123 3.88 12.77 1.46
C ALA A 123 3.96 14.12 2.19
N ALA A 124 2.92 14.47 2.95
CA ALA A 124 2.92 15.70 3.76
C ALA A 124 4.01 15.68 4.85
N LYS A 125 4.25 14.52 5.48
CA LYS A 125 5.33 14.35 6.47
C LYS A 125 6.72 14.45 5.87
N LEU A 126 6.87 14.02 4.60
CA LEU A 126 8.15 13.91 3.92
C LEU A 126 8.45 15.07 2.96
N GLY A 127 7.51 15.96 2.73
CA GLY A 127 7.68 17.06 1.77
C GLY A 127 7.74 16.60 0.32
N ILE A 128 7.03 15.55 -0.06
CA ILE A 128 6.99 15.02 -1.42
C ILE A 128 6.14 15.93 -2.31
N ASP A 129 6.63 16.24 -3.52
CA ASP A 129 6.02 17.26 -4.39
C ASP A 129 4.76 16.76 -5.10
N GLU A 130 4.74 15.46 -5.46
CA GLU A 130 3.62 14.86 -6.21
C GLU A 130 3.37 13.43 -5.76
N ILE A 131 2.09 13.02 -5.82
CA ILE A 131 1.64 11.69 -5.43
C ILE A 131 0.91 11.04 -6.60
N ARG A 132 1.23 9.77 -6.85
CA ARG A 132 0.47 8.84 -7.68
C ARG A 132 0.08 7.66 -6.78
N ALA A 133 -1.15 7.66 -6.30
CA ALA A 133 -1.69 6.64 -5.41
C ALA A 133 -2.52 5.60 -6.18
N ASP A 134 -2.89 4.49 -5.53
CA ASP A 134 -3.64 3.37 -6.13
C ASP A 134 -2.99 2.81 -7.41
N VAL A 135 -1.65 2.92 -7.53
CA VAL A 135 -0.88 2.53 -8.72
C VAL A 135 -0.66 1.03 -8.73
N LEU A 136 -1.03 0.37 -9.81
CA LEU A 136 -0.70 -1.03 -10.03
C LEU A 136 0.77 -1.18 -10.47
N PRO A 137 1.41 -2.34 -10.24
CA PRO A 137 2.80 -2.56 -10.62
C PRO A 137 3.10 -2.23 -12.09
N GLU A 138 2.20 -2.61 -13.01
CA GLU A 138 2.30 -2.32 -14.45
C GLU A 138 2.21 -0.84 -14.79
N ASP A 139 1.51 -0.04 -13.96
CA ASP A 139 1.34 1.39 -14.18
C ASP A 139 2.59 2.21 -13.84
N LYS A 140 3.46 1.71 -12.97
CA LYS A 140 4.67 2.43 -12.57
C LYS A 140 5.59 2.73 -13.75
N ALA A 141 5.79 1.75 -14.64
CA ALA A 141 6.59 1.96 -15.86
C ALA A 141 5.94 2.97 -16.83
N ARG A 142 4.60 3.00 -16.89
CA ARG A 142 3.85 3.99 -17.68
C ARG A 142 4.04 5.40 -17.14
N ILE A 143 3.98 5.61 -15.84
CA ILE A 143 4.21 6.91 -15.21
C ILE A 143 5.62 7.45 -15.57
N ILE A 144 6.65 6.61 -15.53
CA ILE A 144 8.01 6.99 -15.90
C ILE A 144 8.06 7.44 -17.37
N ARG A 145 7.43 6.67 -18.27
CA ARG A 145 7.38 7.01 -19.70
C ARG A 145 6.68 8.34 -19.93
N GLU A 146 5.54 8.58 -19.29
CA GLU A 146 4.81 9.85 -19.36
C GLU A 146 5.67 11.06 -18.94
N LEU A 147 6.48 10.90 -17.89
CA LEU A 147 7.42 11.94 -17.45
C LEU A 147 8.56 12.15 -18.46
N GLN A 148 9.11 11.07 -19.03
CA GLN A 148 10.14 11.16 -20.06
C GLN A 148 9.62 11.84 -21.34
N GLU A 149 8.38 11.55 -21.75
CA GLU A 149 7.71 12.19 -22.88
C GLU A 149 7.50 13.70 -22.67
N GLN A 150 7.39 14.15 -21.41
CA GLN A 150 7.36 15.56 -21.02
C GLN A 150 8.77 16.20 -21.00
N GLY A 151 9.82 15.44 -21.31
CA GLY A 151 11.20 15.92 -21.37
C GLY A 151 11.97 15.81 -20.04
N PHE A 152 11.42 15.19 -19.02
CA PHE A 152 12.13 14.98 -17.75
C PHE A 152 13.13 13.81 -17.85
N LYS A 153 14.24 13.94 -17.12
CA LYS A 153 15.12 12.81 -16.80
C LYS A 153 14.64 12.19 -15.49
N VAL A 154 14.36 10.89 -15.53
CA VAL A 154 13.70 10.20 -14.44
C VAL A 154 14.64 9.20 -13.76
N ALA A 155 14.87 9.39 -12.45
CA ALA A 155 15.44 8.36 -11.60
C ALA A 155 14.31 7.63 -10.85
N MET A 156 14.35 6.30 -10.85
CA MET A 156 13.41 5.45 -10.12
C MET A 156 14.15 4.73 -9.00
N ALA A 157 13.64 4.87 -7.77
CA ALA A 157 14.06 4.06 -6.63
C ALA A 157 12.93 3.09 -6.27
N GLY A 158 13.26 1.82 -6.11
CA GLY A 158 12.29 0.78 -5.77
C GLY A 158 12.99 -0.40 -5.11
N ASP A 159 12.30 -1.13 -4.24
CA ASP A 159 12.83 -2.22 -3.43
C ASP A 159 12.27 -3.61 -3.82
N GLY A 160 11.31 -3.64 -4.73
CA GLY A 160 10.56 -4.85 -5.04
C GLY A 160 10.77 -5.40 -6.44
N VAL A 161 10.58 -6.71 -6.57
CA VAL A 161 10.53 -7.40 -7.86
C VAL A 161 9.45 -6.79 -8.77
N ASN A 162 8.40 -6.27 -8.18
CA ASN A 162 7.29 -5.59 -8.88
C ASN A 162 7.71 -4.24 -9.49
N ASP A 163 8.81 -3.66 -9.06
CA ASP A 163 9.33 -2.40 -9.57
C ASP A 163 10.33 -2.58 -10.74
N ALA A 164 10.73 -3.82 -11.04
CA ALA A 164 11.72 -4.11 -12.07
C ALA A 164 11.38 -3.50 -13.46
N PRO A 165 10.14 -3.54 -13.98
CA PRO A 165 9.80 -2.87 -15.24
C PRO A 165 9.96 -1.35 -15.18
N ALA A 166 9.64 -0.73 -14.04
CA ALA A 166 9.77 0.70 -13.81
C ALA A 166 11.25 1.11 -13.69
N LEU A 167 12.04 0.34 -12.93
CA LEU A 167 13.48 0.54 -12.81
C LEU A 167 14.19 0.44 -14.17
N ALA A 168 13.79 -0.51 -15.01
CA ALA A 168 14.34 -0.69 -16.36
C ALA A 168 13.92 0.44 -17.33
N GLN A 169 12.73 1.04 -17.14
CA GLN A 169 12.23 2.15 -17.96
C GLN A 169 12.91 3.48 -17.63
N ALA A 170 13.32 3.70 -16.39
CA ALA A 170 13.90 4.95 -15.92
C ALA A 170 15.28 5.23 -16.56
N ASP A 171 15.67 6.52 -16.64
CA ASP A 171 17.02 6.89 -17.05
C ASP A 171 18.07 6.43 -16.01
N VAL A 172 17.68 6.34 -14.74
CA VAL A 172 18.49 5.77 -13.64
C VAL A 172 17.57 4.94 -12.75
N GLY A 173 17.88 3.63 -12.60
CA GLY A 173 17.23 2.72 -11.65
C GLY A 173 18.12 2.47 -10.43
N ILE A 174 17.56 2.52 -9.21
CA ILE A 174 18.26 2.37 -7.92
C ILE A 174 17.57 1.29 -7.09
#